data_8965c77239ac8a473456f7ee8e6dab59
#
_entry.id   8965c77239ac8a473456f7ee8e6dab59
#
_cell.length_a   1.000
_cell.length_b   1.000
_cell.length_c   1.000
_cell.angle_alpha   90.00
_cell.angle_beta   90.00
_cell.angle_gamma   90.00
#
_symmetry.space_group_name_H-M   'P 1'
#
loop_
_entity.id
_entity.type
_entity.pdbx_description
1 polymer ?
#
loop_
_entity_poly.entity_id
_entity_poly.type
_entity_poly.pdbx_seq_one_letter_code
_entity_poly.pdbx_strand_id
1 'polypeptide(L)'
;IETQQDWTVVVENMPGAGGASAAVWLKTQPADGYVVGVTGTDAIAVNPAIGDVGYTWEDFDYLGSGMQTWLGLVALTDAPFDDLPGLIEYTKEKGRATVAVAGINQEVLIRQLAEEFDVDLVAIPGAGAAEALTSALGGHVDATTQGTLHVEQISAGTMKLITSIVDRRVPYAPDVGTLAEQGSTAQALNSHTIFVTPKGLPDDLKTCLAEAIDEAVHADSYKA
;
A
#
# COMPACT_ATOMS: atom_id res chain seq x y z
N ILE A 1 -12.63 -17.56 -7.83
CA ILE A 1 -13.09 -18.57 -6.86
C ILE A 1 -14.49 -19.07 -7.22
N GLU A 2 -15.51 -18.20 -7.38
CA GLU A 2 -16.89 -18.64 -7.69
C GLU A 2 -16.96 -19.60 -8.88
N THR A 3 -16.35 -19.24 -10.00
CA THR A 3 -16.35 -20.04 -11.24
C THR A 3 -15.52 -21.32 -11.16
N GLN A 4 -14.55 -21.39 -10.28
CA GLN A 4 -13.63 -22.53 -10.14
C GLN A 4 -14.14 -23.55 -9.11
N GLN A 5 -14.76 -23.05 -8.03
CA GLN A 5 -15.17 -23.86 -6.88
C GLN A 5 -16.68 -24.06 -6.78
N ASP A 6 -17.48 -23.44 -7.68
CA ASP A 6 -18.96 -23.44 -7.61
C ASP A 6 -19.51 -22.92 -6.26
N TRP A 7 -18.78 -21.98 -5.65
CA TRP A 7 -19.21 -21.31 -4.42
C TRP A 7 -19.96 -20.03 -4.72
N THR A 8 -20.85 -19.62 -3.84
CA THR A 8 -21.43 -18.28 -3.86
C THR A 8 -20.63 -17.38 -2.91
N VAL A 9 -20.04 -16.31 -3.43
CA VAL A 9 -19.24 -15.35 -2.66
C VAL A 9 -19.95 -14.00 -2.63
N VAL A 10 -20.18 -13.48 -1.44
CA VAL A 10 -20.71 -12.12 -1.26
C VAL A 10 -19.58 -11.21 -0.80
N VAL A 11 -19.30 -10.16 -1.57
CA VAL A 11 -18.25 -9.20 -1.23
C VAL A 11 -18.85 -8.02 -0.46
N GLU A 12 -18.33 -7.77 0.74
CA GLU A 12 -18.66 -6.61 1.55
C GLU A 12 -17.44 -5.72 1.76
N ASN A 13 -17.57 -4.41 1.47
CA ASN A 13 -16.53 -3.44 1.73
C ASN A 13 -16.70 -2.82 3.12
N MET A 14 -15.68 -2.90 3.94
CA MET A 14 -15.63 -2.32 5.30
C MET A 14 -14.53 -1.26 5.41
N PRO A 15 -14.77 -0.02 4.94
CA PRO A 15 -13.78 1.05 5.03
C PRO A 15 -13.63 1.56 6.46
N GLY A 16 -12.48 2.15 6.77
CA GLY A 16 -12.22 2.88 8.01
C GLY A 16 -10.91 2.49 8.69
N ALA A 17 -10.30 3.48 9.32
CA ALA A 17 -9.08 3.37 10.14
C ALA A 17 -7.95 2.56 9.48
N GLY A 18 -7.68 2.77 8.19
CA GLY A 18 -6.63 2.03 7.47
C GLY A 18 -6.85 0.50 7.46
N GLY A 19 -8.10 0.03 7.42
CA GLY A 19 -8.47 -1.39 7.46
C GLY A 19 -8.70 -1.96 8.87
N ALA A 20 -8.43 -1.20 9.93
CA ALA A 20 -8.63 -1.68 11.30
C ALA A 20 -10.09 -2.02 11.62
N SER A 21 -11.05 -1.27 11.06
CA SER A 21 -12.48 -1.55 11.26
C SER A 21 -12.86 -2.95 10.77
N ALA A 22 -12.39 -3.33 9.59
CA ALA A 22 -12.61 -4.66 9.03
C ALA A 22 -11.91 -5.75 9.85
N ALA A 23 -10.69 -5.50 10.32
CA ALA A 23 -9.92 -6.45 11.12
C ALA A 23 -10.57 -6.71 12.48
N VAL A 24 -11.05 -5.66 13.17
CA VAL A 24 -11.80 -5.81 14.44
C VAL A 24 -13.08 -6.63 14.22
N TRP A 25 -13.84 -6.34 13.16
CA TRP A 25 -15.04 -7.11 12.85
C TRP A 25 -14.70 -8.57 12.52
N LEU A 26 -13.71 -8.79 11.66
CA LEU A 26 -13.30 -10.14 11.24
C LEU A 26 -12.90 -11.01 12.44
N LYS A 27 -12.11 -10.47 13.38
CA LYS A 27 -11.70 -11.15 14.60
C LYS A 27 -12.90 -11.73 15.40
N THR A 28 -14.07 -11.09 15.32
CA THR A 28 -15.28 -11.51 16.06
C THR A 28 -16.11 -12.57 15.34
N GLN A 29 -15.77 -12.92 14.10
CA GLN A 29 -16.51 -13.89 13.31
C GLN A 29 -16.16 -15.33 13.73
N PRO A 30 -17.04 -16.31 13.50
CA PRO A 30 -16.72 -17.73 13.69
C PRO A 30 -15.55 -18.17 12.78
N ALA A 31 -14.66 -19.01 13.30
CA ALA A 31 -13.58 -19.62 12.52
C ALA A 31 -14.08 -20.91 11.82
N ASP A 32 -15.09 -20.79 10.97
CA ASP A 32 -15.79 -21.90 10.30
C ASP A 32 -15.58 -21.93 8.76
N GLY A 33 -14.74 -21.01 8.25
CA GLY A 33 -14.40 -20.93 6.83
C GLY A 33 -15.39 -20.16 5.95
N TYR A 34 -16.48 -19.62 6.49
CA TYR A 34 -17.45 -18.84 5.74
C TYR A 34 -17.09 -17.36 5.61
N VAL A 35 -16.13 -16.87 6.39
CA VAL A 35 -15.67 -15.47 6.32
C VAL A 35 -14.18 -15.43 6.06
N VAL A 36 -13.83 -14.78 4.95
CA VAL A 36 -12.45 -14.51 4.56
C VAL A 36 -12.25 -13.01 4.42
N GLY A 37 -11.29 -12.46 5.16
CA GLY A 37 -10.87 -11.06 5.02
C GLY A 37 -9.83 -10.93 3.91
N VAL A 38 -9.99 -9.92 3.08
CA VAL A 38 -9.00 -9.49 2.08
C VAL A 38 -8.53 -8.09 2.46
N THR A 39 -7.25 -7.96 2.81
CA THR A 39 -6.73 -6.70 3.34
C THR A 39 -5.24 -6.53 3.03
N GLY A 40 -4.70 -5.32 3.24
CA GLY A 40 -3.26 -5.09 3.17
C GLY A 40 -2.53 -5.62 4.41
N THR A 41 -1.28 -6.04 4.25
CA THR A 41 -0.41 -6.39 5.37
C THR A 41 -0.29 -5.26 6.40
N ASP A 42 -0.39 -4.02 5.95
CA ASP A 42 -0.35 -2.84 6.82
C ASP A 42 -1.47 -2.83 7.86
N ALA A 43 -2.69 -3.19 7.44
CA ALA A 43 -3.84 -3.25 8.34
C ALA A 43 -3.64 -4.26 9.47
N ILE A 44 -2.99 -5.38 9.20
CA ILE A 44 -2.83 -6.49 10.16
C ILE A 44 -1.55 -6.36 10.99
N ALA A 45 -0.46 -5.84 10.40
CA ALA A 45 0.85 -5.81 11.05
C ALA A 45 1.25 -4.41 11.56
N VAL A 46 1.03 -3.37 10.73
CA VAL A 46 1.50 -2.01 11.07
C VAL A 46 0.57 -1.32 12.06
N ASN A 47 -0.75 -1.38 11.83
CA ASN A 47 -1.70 -0.72 12.74
C ASN A 47 -1.55 -1.16 14.21
N PRO A 48 -1.47 -2.48 14.54
CA PRO A 48 -1.23 -2.90 15.92
C PRO A 48 0.14 -2.52 16.48
N ALA A 49 1.15 -2.34 15.61
CA ALA A 49 2.49 -1.97 16.04
C ALA A 49 2.61 -0.50 16.46
N ILE A 50 1.74 0.36 15.96
CA ILE A 50 1.77 1.81 16.21
C ILE A 50 0.69 2.29 17.17
N GLY A 51 -0.32 1.47 17.49
CA GLY A 51 -1.38 1.83 18.42
C GLY A 51 -2.25 0.67 18.85
N ASP A 52 -3.06 0.90 19.88
CA ASP A 52 -4.07 -0.07 20.32
C ASP A 52 -5.29 0.01 19.38
N VAL A 53 -5.41 -0.98 18.52
CA VAL A 53 -6.51 -1.11 17.55
C VAL A 53 -7.51 -2.21 17.90
N GLY A 54 -7.34 -2.84 19.08
CA GLY A 54 -8.24 -3.90 19.57
C GLY A 54 -8.00 -5.28 18.97
N TYR A 55 -6.93 -5.47 18.21
CA TYR A 55 -6.47 -6.75 17.66
C TYR A 55 -4.96 -6.80 17.50
N THR A 56 -4.42 -8.00 17.29
CA THR A 56 -3.03 -8.25 16.92
C THR A 56 -2.97 -9.15 15.68
N TRP A 57 -1.81 -9.28 15.09
CA TRP A 57 -1.60 -10.19 13.95
C TRP A 57 -1.84 -11.67 14.33
N GLU A 58 -1.76 -12.03 15.61
CA GLU A 58 -2.00 -13.39 16.14
C GLU A 58 -3.49 -13.77 16.18
N ASP A 59 -4.39 -12.81 16.05
CA ASP A 59 -5.85 -13.05 16.07
C ASP A 59 -6.38 -13.65 14.76
N PHE A 60 -5.50 -13.90 13.78
CA PHE A 60 -5.88 -14.38 12.45
C PHE A 60 -5.10 -15.62 12.03
N ASP A 61 -5.73 -16.44 11.18
CA ASP A 61 -5.05 -17.43 10.36
C ASP A 61 -4.86 -16.89 8.95
N TYR A 62 -3.71 -17.19 8.35
CA TYR A 62 -3.28 -16.64 7.05
C TYR A 62 -3.43 -17.72 5.98
N LEU A 63 -4.12 -17.38 4.88
CA LEU A 63 -4.42 -18.29 3.78
C LEU A 63 -3.49 -18.08 2.56
N GLY A 64 -2.91 -16.91 2.45
CA GLY A 64 -2.00 -16.60 1.33
C GLY A 64 -1.92 -15.11 1.03
N SER A 65 -1.14 -14.80 -0.01
CA SER A 65 -0.98 -13.44 -0.54
C SER A 65 -1.44 -13.43 -2.01
N GLY A 66 -2.26 -12.44 -2.35
CA GLY A 66 -2.77 -12.31 -3.72
C GLY A 66 -1.95 -11.39 -4.60
N MET A 67 -1.57 -10.23 -4.10
CA MET A 67 -0.91 -9.21 -4.91
C MET A 67 0.07 -8.40 -4.05
N GLN A 68 1.21 -8.05 -4.63
CA GLN A 68 2.07 -7.02 -4.07
C GLN A 68 1.65 -5.66 -4.61
N THR A 69 1.50 -4.69 -3.72
CA THR A 69 1.20 -3.32 -4.12
C THR A 69 2.47 -2.62 -4.59
N TRP A 70 2.45 -2.10 -5.81
CA TRP A 70 3.50 -1.23 -6.31
C TRP A 70 3.29 0.17 -5.75
N LEU A 71 4.22 0.61 -4.92
CA LEU A 71 4.17 1.94 -4.31
C LEU A 71 5.27 2.82 -4.91
N GLY A 72 4.90 4.06 -5.22
CA GLY A 72 5.82 5.05 -5.76
C GLY A 72 5.65 6.42 -5.11
N LEU A 73 6.73 7.17 -5.03
CA LEU A 73 6.71 8.60 -4.82
C LEU A 73 6.61 9.26 -6.20
N VAL A 74 5.57 10.02 -6.43
CA VAL A 74 5.24 10.61 -7.73
C VAL A 74 4.99 12.10 -7.62
N ALA A 75 5.26 12.83 -8.70
CA ALA A 75 5.00 14.26 -8.80
C ALA A 75 4.40 14.59 -10.17
N LEU A 76 3.92 15.82 -10.36
CA LEU A 76 3.53 16.31 -11.68
C LEU A 76 4.73 16.28 -12.64
N THR A 77 4.46 16.08 -13.92
CA THR A 77 5.52 15.98 -14.94
C THR A 77 6.34 17.26 -15.04
N ASP A 78 5.75 18.44 -14.76
CA ASP A 78 6.41 19.74 -14.75
C ASP A 78 7.08 20.09 -13.41
N ALA A 79 7.04 19.22 -12.41
CA ALA A 79 7.78 19.43 -11.16
C ALA A 79 9.29 19.57 -11.44
N PRO A 80 10.01 20.49 -10.74
CA PRO A 80 11.39 20.84 -11.05
C PRO A 80 12.42 19.79 -10.55
N PHE A 81 12.01 18.56 -10.35
CA PHE A 81 12.84 17.44 -9.92
C PHE A 81 12.35 16.13 -10.57
N ASP A 82 13.27 15.21 -10.89
CA ASP A 82 12.99 13.96 -11.62
C ASP A 82 13.29 12.70 -10.80
N ASP A 83 13.97 12.83 -9.67
CA ASP A 83 14.40 11.73 -8.82
C ASP A 83 14.43 12.16 -7.34
N LEU A 84 14.76 11.25 -6.44
CA LEU A 84 14.84 11.54 -5.00
C LEU A 84 15.92 12.57 -4.66
N PRO A 85 17.17 12.50 -5.18
CA PRO A 85 18.15 13.55 -4.97
C PRO A 85 17.65 14.93 -5.40
N GLY A 86 17.00 15.02 -6.56
CA GLY A 86 16.43 16.26 -7.06
C GLY A 86 15.31 16.82 -6.17
N LEU A 87 14.42 15.96 -5.65
CA LEU A 87 13.41 16.36 -4.67
C LEU A 87 14.06 16.90 -3.37
N ILE A 88 15.11 16.25 -2.91
CA ILE A 88 15.83 16.69 -1.70
C ILE A 88 16.50 18.06 -1.94
N GLU A 89 17.16 18.25 -3.09
CA GLU A 89 17.75 19.55 -3.45
C GLU A 89 16.69 20.66 -3.57
N TYR A 90 15.60 20.38 -4.28
CA TYR A 90 14.44 21.27 -4.37
C TYR A 90 13.90 21.66 -2.99
N THR A 91 13.79 20.68 -2.07
CA THR A 91 13.31 20.95 -0.71
C THR A 91 14.26 21.89 0.04
N LYS A 92 15.58 21.73 -0.12
CA LYS A 92 16.59 22.62 0.47
C LYS A 92 16.50 24.05 -0.08
N GLU A 93 16.34 24.19 -1.39
CA GLU A 93 16.24 25.50 -2.05
C GLU A 93 14.95 26.24 -1.72
N LYS A 94 13.82 25.53 -1.73
CA LYS A 94 12.49 26.08 -1.41
C LYS A 94 12.31 26.34 0.08
N GLY A 95 13.08 25.64 0.94
CA GLY A 95 12.98 25.66 2.39
C GLY A 95 11.95 24.67 2.94
N ARG A 96 11.00 24.20 2.14
CA ARG A 96 10.00 23.20 2.51
C ARG A 96 9.37 22.56 1.29
N ALA A 97 9.16 21.23 1.32
CA ALA A 97 8.30 20.54 0.36
C ALA A 97 7.25 19.67 1.07
N THR A 98 6.13 19.43 0.39
CA THR A 98 4.98 18.71 0.93
C THR A 98 4.67 17.47 0.12
N VAL A 99 4.34 16.36 0.80
CA VAL A 99 4.01 15.09 0.18
C VAL A 99 2.68 14.58 0.72
N ALA A 100 1.67 14.49 -0.14
CA ALA A 100 0.40 13.88 0.25
C ALA A 100 0.56 12.37 0.44
N VAL A 101 0.03 11.84 1.54
CA VAL A 101 0.13 10.42 1.91
C VAL A 101 -1.23 9.84 2.27
N ALA A 102 -1.42 8.56 1.95
CA ALA A 102 -2.69 7.86 2.16
C ALA A 102 -2.73 7.02 3.44
N GLY A 103 -1.59 6.81 4.09
CA GLY A 103 -1.49 5.96 5.27
C GLY A 103 -0.26 6.25 6.12
N ILE A 104 -0.30 5.73 7.35
CA ILE A 104 0.71 6.03 8.39
C ILE A 104 2.12 5.53 8.03
N ASN A 105 2.25 4.38 7.38
CA ASN A 105 3.53 3.85 6.93
C ASN A 105 4.21 4.79 5.92
N GLN A 106 3.43 5.40 5.03
CA GLN A 106 3.91 6.41 4.08
C GLN A 106 4.32 7.71 4.80
N GLU A 107 3.55 8.12 5.82
CA GLU A 107 3.92 9.26 6.66
C GLU A 107 5.26 9.02 7.38
N VAL A 108 5.44 7.82 7.95
CA VAL A 108 6.69 7.42 8.59
C VAL A 108 7.85 7.45 7.60
N LEU A 109 7.66 6.93 6.38
CA LEU A 109 8.69 6.99 5.33
C LEU A 109 9.10 8.43 5.01
N ILE A 110 8.13 9.34 4.79
CA ILE A 110 8.46 10.74 4.48
C ILE A 110 9.21 11.40 5.63
N ARG A 111 8.85 11.08 6.87
CA ARG A 111 9.59 11.57 8.05
C ARG A 111 11.01 11.01 8.10
N GLN A 112 11.21 9.73 7.81
CA GLN A 112 12.55 9.14 7.73
C GLN A 112 13.41 9.82 6.67
N LEU A 113 12.86 10.09 5.48
CA LEU A 113 13.56 10.84 4.43
C LEU A 113 13.91 12.27 4.88
N ALA A 114 12.99 12.96 5.54
CA ALA A 114 13.24 14.30 6.08
C ALA A 114 14.40 14.30 7.11
N GLU A 115 14.40 13.34 8.01
CA GLU A 115 15.47 13.16 9.02
C GLU A 115 16.80 12.76 8.38
N GLU A 116 16.79 11.79 7.45
CA GLU A 116 17.99 11.27 6.79
C GLU A 116 18.75 12.35 6.02
N PHE A 117 18.01 13.20 5.29
CA PHE A 117 18.60 14.25 4.43
C PHE A 117 18.64 15.63 5.06
N ASP A 118 18.21 15.78 6.32
CA ASP A 118 18.13 17.05 7.05
C ASP A 118 17.39 18.14 6.26
N VAL A 119 16.13 17.84 5.86
CA VAL A 119 15.26 18.72 5.06
C VAL A 119 13.86 18.85 5.66
N ASP A 120 13.17 19.95 5.42
CA ASP A 120 11.76 20.14 5.80
C ASP A 120 10.81 19.51 4.75
N LEU A 121 10.85 18.18 4.65
CA LEU A 121 9.95 17.39 3.83
C LEU A 121 8.77 16.91 4.70
N VAL A 122 7.56 17.40 4.40
CA VAL A 122 6.40 17.25 5.29
C VAL A 122 5.35 16.35 4.66
N ALA A 123 4.98 15.28 5.37
CA ALA A 123 3.84 14.46 5.02
C ALA A 123 2.52 15.18 5.31
N ILE A 124 1.61 15.18 4.35
CA ILE A 124 0.24 15.70 4.47
C ILE A 124 -0.73 14.52 4.39
N PRO A 125 -1.24 14.04 5.53
CA PRO A 125 -2.21 12.95 5.54
C PRO A 125 -3.54 13.35 4.89
N GLY A 126 -4.06 12.49 4.02
CA GLY A 126 -5.39 12.60 3.42
C GLY A 126 -6.32 11.47 3.88
N ALA A 127 -7.60 11.54 3.51
CA ALA A 127 -8.57 10.48 3.80
C ALA A 127 -8.33 9.18 3.02
N GLY A 128 -7.37 9.17 2.08
CA GLY A 128 -6.97 8.00 1.32
C GLY A 128 -6.23 8.34 0.03
N ALA A 129 -5.88 7.30 -0.74
CA ALA A 129 -5.05 7.43 -1.94
C ALA A 129 -5.66 8.34 -3.02
N ALA A 130 -6.97 8.32 -3.20
CA ALA A 130 -7.66 9.14 -4.20
C ALA A 130 -7.60 10.65 -3.85
N GLU A 131 -7.76 11.01 -2.56
CA GLU A 131 -7.61 12.39 -2.11
C GLU A 131 -6.17 12.87 -2.23
N ALA A 132 -5.20 12.05 -1.83
CA ALA A 132 -3.78 12.35 -1.96
C ALA A 132 -3.38 12.58 -3.43
N LEU A 133 -3.89 11.74 -4.36
CA LEU A 133 -3.69 11.93 -5.80
C LEU A 133 -4.31 13.23 -6.29
N THR A 134 -5.55 13.51 -5.92
CA THR A 134 -6.27 14.74 -6.31
C THR A 134 -5.52 15.99 -5.83
N SER A 135 -5.01 15.96 -4.61
CA SER A 135 -4.22 17.05 -4.03
C SER A 135 -2.94 17.34 -4.85
N ALA A 136 -2.25 16.27 -5.28
CA ALA A 136 -1.06 16.41 -6.12
C ALA A 136 -1.40 16.90 -7.53
N LEU A 137 -2.44 16.35 -8.17
CA LEU A 137 -2.91 16.79 -9.49
C LEU A 137 -3.37 18.26 -9.49
N GLY A 138 -3.91 18.73 -8.37
CA GLY A 138 -4.30 20.13 -8.17
C GLY A 138 -3.14 21.08 -7.82
N GLY A 139 -1.90 20.57 -7.68
CA GLY A 139 -0.74 21.38 -7.30
C GLY A 139 -0.78 21.89 -5.86
N HIS A 140 -1.58 21.26 -4.99
CA HIS A 140 -1.70 21.64 -3.58
C HIS A 140 -0.54 21.08 -2.72
N VAL A 141 0.17 20.09 -3.23
CA VAL A 141 1.37 19.48 -2.67
C VAL A 141 2.43 19.29 -3.75
N ASP A 142 3.68 19.16 -3.37
CA ASP A 142 4.80 19.01 -4.30
C ASP A 142 4.92 17.60 -4.87
N ALA A 143 4.54 16.58 -4.08
CA ALA A 143 4.56 15.18 -4.48
C ALA A 143 3.47 14.38 -3.73
N THR A 144 3.30 13.13 -4.09
CA THR A 144 2.41 12.19 -3.38
C THR A 144 2.98 10.78 -3.40
N THR A 145 2.69 10.01 -2.35
CA THR A 145 2.93 8.56 -2.36
C THR A 145 1.68 7.86 -2.86
N GLN A 146 1.84 6.98 -3.85
CA GLN A 146 0.70 6.33 -4.50
C GLN A 146 0.93 4.83 -4.70
N GLY A 147 -0.18 4.07 -4.61
CA GLY A 147 -0.26 2.70 -5.08
C GLY A 147 -0.47 2.64 -6.60
N THR A 148 -1.44 1.87 -7.06
CA THR A 148 -1.68 1.67 -8.50
C THR A 148 -2.34 2.86 -9.22
N LEU A 149 -3.00 3.78 -8.48
CA LEU A 149 -3.75 4.89 -9.08
C LEU A 149 -2.92 5.86 -9.93
N HIS A 150 -1.61 5.94 -9.67
CA HIS A 150 -0.72 6.82 -10.43
C HIS A 150 -0.27 6.26 -11.79
N VAL A 151 -0.45 4.95 -12.02
CA VAL A 151 0.00 4.29 -13.27
C VAL A 151 -0.68 4.90 -14.49
N GLU A 152 -1.97 5.15 -14.41
CA GLU A 152 -2.73 5.82 -15.48
C GLU A 152 -2.22 7.25 -15.72
N GLN A 153 -1.89 7.97 -14.65
CA GLN A 153 -1.39 9.36 -14.72
C GLN A 153 0.02 9.42 -15.34
N ILE A 154 0.87 8.44 -15.04
CA ILE A 154 2.19 8.30 -15.68
C ILE A 154 2.01 7.97 -17.17
N SER A 155 1.14 7.02 -17.51
CA SER A 155 0.84 6.66 -18.89
C SER A 155 0.26 7.83 -19.70
N ALA A 156 -0.54 8.69 -19.06
CA ALA A 156 -1.08 9.90 -19.66
C ALA A 156 -0.07 11.06 -19.74
N GLY A 157 1.12 10.92 -19.14
CA GLY A 157 2.14 11.96 -19.11
C GLY A 157 1.83 13.14 -18.17
N THR A 158 0.84 13.01 -17.29
CA THR A 158 0.49 14.05 -16.31
C THR A 158 1.34 14.00 -15.05
N MET A 159 1.82 12.82 -14.70
CA MET A 159 2.71 12.60 -13.56
C MET A 159 3.95 11.80 -13.97
N LYS A 160 4.98 11.88 -13.16
CA LYS A 160 6.22 11.08 -13.26
C LYS A 160 6.52 10.39 -11.93
N LEU A 161 7.12 9.19 -12.02
CA LEU A 161 7.65 8.49 -10.87
C LEU A 161 9.01 9.11 -10.49
N ILE A 162 9.16 9.47 -9.24
CA ILE A 162 10.39 10.05 -8.67
C ILE A 162 11.28 8.93 -8.12
N THR A 163 10.67 8.00 -7.39
CA THR A 163 11.35 6.80 -6.88
C THR A 163 10.35 5.69 -6.60
N SER A 164 10.76 4.46 -6.80
CA SER A 164 10.05 3.31 -6.26
C SER A 164 10.27 3.25 -4.75
N ILE A 165 9.18 3.25 -3.98
CA ILE A 165 9.26 3.14 -2.52
C ILE A 165 9.05 1.71 -2.01
N VAL A 166 9.04 0.73 -2.91
CA VAL A 166 9.18 -0.70 -2.61
C VAL A 166 10.63 -1.16 -2.82
N ASP A 167 10.96 -2.38 -2.46
CA ASP A 167 12.33 -2.94 -2.51
C ASP A 167 12.86 -3.25 -3.91
N ARG A 168 12.06 -2.98 -4.94
CA ARG A 168 12.41 -3.23 -6.35
C ARG A 168 11.87 -2.14 -7.26
N ARG A 169 12.45 -2.04 -8.46
CA ARG A 169 11.93 -1.16 -9.51
C ARG A 169 10.56 -1.63 -9.97
N VAL A 170 9.68 -0.68 -10.26
CA VAL A 170 8.31 -0.98 -10.72
C VAL A 170 8.30 -1.29 -12.23
N PRO A 171 7.50 -2.28 -12.70
CA PRO A 171 7.52 -2.70 -14.09
C PRO A 171 7.12 -1.62 -15.11
N TYR A 172 6.26 -0.69 -14.72
CA TYR A 172 5.76 0.39 -15.57
C TYR A 172 6.72 1.58 -15.69
N ALA A 173 7.80 1.62 -14.89
CA ALA A 173 8.87 2.62 -14.95
C ALA A 173 10.21 1.97 -14.57
N PRO A 174 10.74 1.04 -15.38
CA PRO A 174 11.91 0.23 -15.03
C PRO A 174 13.22 1.03 -14.94
N ASP A 175 13.25 2.22 -15.51
CA ASP A 175 14.41 3.11 -15.49
C ASP A 175 14.50 3.92 -14.19
N VAL A 176 13.40 4.00 -13.41
CA VAL A 176 13.38 4.72 -12.14
C VAL A 176 13.86 3.83 -11.00
N GLY A 177 14.85 4.30 -10.27
CA GLY A 177 15.46 3.58 -9.16
C GLY A 177 14.57 3.46 -7.92
N THR A 178 14.92 2.53 -7.06
CA THR A 178 14.38 2.40 -5.69
C THR A 178 14.99 3.45 -4.77
N LEU A 179 14.45 3.62 -3.56
CA LEU A 179 15.03 4.45 -2.51
C LEU A 179 16.53 4.13 -2.31
N ALA A 180 16.87 2.86 -2.17
CA ALA A 180 18.25 2.41 -1.95
C ALA A 180 19.17 2.71 -3.15
N GLU A 181 18.70 2.49 -4.37
CA GLU A 181 19.46 2.81 -5.59
C GLU A 181 19.68 4.32 -5.76
N GLN A 182 18.83 5.15 -5.16
CA GLN A 182 18.93 6.60 -5.17
C GLN A 182 19.59 7.18 -3.89
N GLY A 183 20.23 6.32 -3.09
CA GLY A 183 21.11 6.73 -1.99
C GLY A 183 20.41 6.90 -0.63
N SER A 184 19.15 6.49 -0.48
CA SER A 184 18.45 6.51 0.80
C SER A 184 18.61 5.18 1.54
N THR A 185 18.72 5.26 2.87
CA THR A 185 18.71 4.11 3.79
C THR A 185 17.32 3.86 4.38
N ALA A 186 16.34 4.70 4.05
CA ALA A 186 14.96 4.55 4.49
C ALA A 186 14.39 3.20 4.04
N GLN A 187 13.60 2.59 4.91
CA GLN A 187 13.06 1.27 4.66
C GLN A 187 11.96 1.30 3.59
N ALA A 188 12.10 0.42 2.59
CA ALA A 188 11.08 0.24 1.56
C ALA A 188 9.75 -0.27 2.16
N LEU A 189 8.64 0.20 1.58
CA LEU A 189 7.29 -0.16 1.99
C LEU A 189 6.77 -1.33 1.14
N ASN A 190 6.97 -2.55 1.61
CA ASN A 190 6.45 -3.75 0.94
C ASN A 190 5.07 -4.09 1.49
N SER A 191 4.01 -3.67 0.81
CA SER A 191 2.64 -4.03 1.15
C SER A 191 2.11 -5.13 0.21
N HIS A 192 1.45 -6.12 0.80
CA HIS A 192 0.81 -7.21 0.08
C HIS A 192 -0.67 -7.25 0.43
N THR A 193 -1.49 -7.57 -0.56
CA THR A 193 -2.85 -8.02 -0.27
C THR A 193 -2.79 -9.43 0.25
N ILE A 194 -3.36 -9.65 1.43
CA ILE A 194 -3.38 -10.95 2.10
C ILE A 194 -4.81 -11.41 2.33
N PHE A 195 -4.96 -12.73 2.37
CA PHE A 195 -6.20 -13.41 2.72
C PHE A 195 -6.07 -13.96 4.12
N VAL A 196 -6.99 -13.59 5.00
CA VAL A 196 -6.97 -13.95 6.42
C VAL A 196 -8.34 -14.42 6.88
N THR A 197 -8.37 -15.25 7.91
CA THR A 197 -9.60 -15.69 8.60
C THR A 197 -9.45 -15.44 10.10
N PRO A 198 -10.56 -15.48 10.87
CA PRO A 198 -10.46 -15.52 12.32
C PRO A 198 -9.57 -16.68 12.77
N LYS A 199 -8.84 -16.47 13.86
CA LYS A 199 -7.95 -17.49 14.44
C LYS A 199 -8.69 -18.74 14.85
N GLY A 200 -8.11 -19.92 14.58
CA GLY A 200 -8.63 -21.21 14.98
C GLY A 200 -9.40 -21.94 13.89
N LEU A 201 -9.20 -21.55 12.61
CA LEU A 201 -9.76 -22.29 11.48
C LEU A 201 -9.22 -23.74 11.47
N PRO A 202 -10.07 -24.79 11.34
CA PRO A 202 -9.63 -26.16 11.17
C PRO A 202 -8.65 -26.32 10.00
N ASP A 203 -7.62 -27.16 10.19
CA ASP A 203 -6.52 -27.32 9.24
C ASP A 203 -6.97 -27.77 7.83
N ASP A 204 -7.98 -28.60 7.76
CA ASP A 204 -8.58 -29.07 6.50
C ASP A 204 -9.27 -27.94 5.75
N LEU A 205 -10.02 -27.09 6.44
CA LEU A 205 -10.64 -25.89 5.86
C LEU A 205 -9.58 -24.85 5.44
N LYS A 206 -8.55 -24.68 6.28
CA LYS A 206 -7.44 -23.77 5.97
C LYS A 206 -6.73 -24.18 4.69
N THR A 207 -6.44 -25.48 4.54
CA THR A 207 -5.81 -26.01 3.33
C THR A 207 -6.72 -25.82 2.11
N CYS A 208 -7.99 -26.18 2.21
CA CYS A 208 -8.96 -26.06 1.13
C CYS A 208 -9.10 -24.60 0.66
N LEU A 209 -9.24 -23.65 1.58
CA LEU A 209 -9.34 -22.22 1.24
C LEU A 209 -8.04 -21.67 0.64
N ALA A 210 -6.88 -22.06 1.19
CA ALA A 210 -5.59 -21.61 0.68
C ALA A 210 -5.35 -22.12 -0.75
N GLU A 211 -5.67 -23.38 -1.04
CA GLU A 211 -5.57 -23.95 -2.39
C GLU A 211 -6.51 -23.25 -3.38
N ALA A 212 -7.76 -22.99 -2.99
CA ALA A 212 -8.73 -22.27 -3.81
C ALA A 212 -8.31 -20.81 -4.10
N ILE A 213 -7.69 -20.15 -3.12
CA ILE A 213 -7.13 -18.80 -3.28
C ILE A 213 -5.91 -18.84 -4.20
N ASP A 214 -4.99 -19.78 -3.99
CA ASP A 214 -3.79 -19.93 -4.82
C ASP A 214 -4.16 -20.18 -6.29
N GLU A 215 -5.11 -21.07 -6.55
CA GLU A 215 -5.64 -21.30 -7.90
C GLU A 215 -6.24 -20.01 -8.50
N ALA A 216 -7.00 -19.26 -7.72
CA ALA A 216 -7.66 -18.05 -8.18
C ALA A 216 -6.68 -16.93 -8.51
N VAL A 217 -5.66 -16.69 -7.69
CA VAL A 217 -4.66 -15.62 -7.92
C VAL A 217 -3.70 -15.95 -9.05
N HIS A 218 -3.58 -17.21 -9.45
CA HIS A 218 -2.82 -17.64 -10.61
C HIS A 218 -3.63 -17.69 -11.91
N ALA A 219 -4.95 -17.53 -11.85
CA ALA A 219 -5.80 -17.52 -13.03
C ALA A 219 -5.54 -16.29 -13.93
N ASP A 220 -5.67 -16.46 -15.25
CA ASP A 220 -5.46 -15.38 -16.21
C ASP A 220 -6.41 -14.19 -15.98
N SER A 221 -7.63 -14.46 -15.52
CA SER A 221 -8.62 -13.43 -15.16
C SER A 221 -8.22 -12.56 -13.96
N TYR A 222 -7.30 -13.02 -13.12
CA TYR A 222 -6.76 -12.25 -12.00
C TYR A 222 -5.57 -11.38 -12.43
N LYS A 223 -4.85 -11.79 -13.48
CA LYS A 223 -3.65 -11.11 -13.99
C LYS A 223 -3.97 -10.05 -15.06
N ALA A 224 -5.19 -10.05 -15.57
CA ALA A 224 -5.66 -9.12 -16.60
C ALA A 224 -6.07 -7.77 -16.01
#